data_9e0845cc928250d541c34e921753de54
#
_entry.id   9e0845cc928250d541c34e921753de54
#
_cell.length_a   1.000
_cell.length_b   1.000
_cell.length_c   1.000
_cell.angle_alpha   90.00
_cell.angle_beta   90.00
_cell.angle_gamma   90.00
#
_symmetry.space_group_name_H-M   'P 1'
#
loop_
_entity.id
_entity.type
_entity.pdbx_description
1 polymer ?
#
loop_
_entity_poly.entity_id
_entity_poly.type
_entity_poly.pdbx_seq_one_letter_code
_entity_poly.pdbx_strand_id
1 'polypeptide(L)'
;MKSKPPQVLFGLSILILLTTGLTGCFEQQNIQLDTVEIREYQGEKLSSVNDFRENSIQGIQQINKSTYQLKITGLIRTQKNYTYDEIITTFQHYKKVVILNCVEGWSVKILWEGILVKDLIRPAEPTPSANTIIFKAYDGYTTSFPLNYTIENNILLAYKINNATLPAERGFPFQLIAESKWGYKWIKWVTEIELSDDPNYKGYWESRGYSNSGDLNESFFDE
;
A
#
# COMPACT_ATOMS: atom_id res chain seq x y z
N MET A 1 -6.08 -87.99 30.09
CA MET A 1 -5.20 -86.98 29.54
C MET A 1 -6.12 -85.98 28.83
N LYS A 2 -6.36 -84.79 29.42
CA LYS A 2 -7.17 -83.74 28.86
C LYS A 2 -6.24 -82.57 28.65
N SER A 3 -6.05 -82.19 27.38
CA SER A 3 -5.20 -81.08 26.96
C SER A 3 -6.03 -79.76 27.13
N LYS A 4 -5.40 -78.79 27.77
CA LYS A 4 -5.91 -77.42 27.90
C LYS A 4 -5.71 -76.66 26.57
N PRO A 5 -6.65 -75.80 26.15
CA PRO A 5 -6.47 -74.89 25.00
C PRO A 5 -5.63 -73.64 25.38
N PRO A 6 -4.96 -72.98 24.43
CA PRO A 6 -4.14 -71.83 24.72
C PRO A 6 -4.99 -70.55 24.90
N GLN A 7 -4.63 -69.75 25.88
CA GLN A 7 -5.20 -68.43 26.10
C GLN A 7 -4.62 -67.46 25.08
N VAL A 8 -5.51 -66.81 24.33
CA VAL A 8 -5.16 -65.69 23.42
C VAL A 8 -5.26 -64.39 24.24
N LEU A 9 -4.10 -63.74 24.46
CA LEU A 9 -4.02 -62.41 25.03
C LEU A 9 -4.41 -61.41 23.93
N PHE A 10 -5.54 -60.72 24.09
CA PHE A 10 -5.85 -59.54 23.33
C PHE A 10 -5.08 -58.33 23.91
N GLY A 11 -4.01 -57.92 23.21
CA GLY A 11 -3.34 -56.70 23.51
C GLY A 11 -4.15 -55.49 23.01
N LEU A 12 -4.66 -54.69 23.94
CA LEU A 12 -5.36 -53.44 23.66
C LEU A 12 -4.31 -52.35 23.35
N SER A 13 -4.00 -52.13 22.06
CA SER A 13 -3.18 -51.00 21.63
C SER A 13 -3.94 -49.71 21.72
N ILE A 14 -3.65 -48.92 22.76
CA ILE A 14 -4.15 -47.55 22.87
C ILE A 14 -3.35 -46.68 21.91
N LEU A 15 -3.97 -46.31 20.80
CA LEU A 15 -3.44 -45.31 19.84
C LEU A 15 -3.65 -43.90 20.42
N ILE A 16 -2.60 -43.38 21.06
CA ILE A 16 -2.58 -41.97 21.50
C ILE A 16 -2.39 -41.09 20.26
N LEU A 17 -3.46 -40.49 19.75
CA LEU A 17 -3.39 -39.40 18.76
C LEU A 17 -2.83 -38.15 19.46
N LEU A 18 -1.54 -37.90 19.26
CA LEU A 18 -0.92 -36.60 19.55
C LEU A 18 -1.43 -35.60 18.49
N THR A 19 -2.44 -34.84 18.81
CA THR A 19 -2.79 -33.64 18.07
C THR A 19 -1.76 -32.56 18.38
N THR A 20 -0.70 -32.47 17.56
CA THR A 20 0.19 -31.31 17.56
C THR A 20 -0.61 -30.15 17.01
N GLY A 21 -1.15 -29.33 17.92
CA GLY A 21 -1.70 -28.03 17.57
C GLY A 21 -0.61 -27.18 16.94
N LEU A 22 -0.68 -26.99 15.63
CA LEU A 22 0.07 -25.94 14.94
C LEU A 22 -0.52 -24.61 15.37
N THR A 23 -0.08 -24.08 16.52
CA THR A 23 -0.18 -22.66 16.81
C THR A 23 0.81 -21.97 15.87
N GLY A 24 0.33 -21.58 14.70
CA GLY A 24 1.07 -20.68 13.83
C GLY A 24 1.25 -19.35 14.56
N CYS A 25 2.38 -19.19 15.24
CA CYS A 25 2.89 -17.86 15.57
C CYS A 25 3.09 -17.16 14.23
N PHE A 26 2.22 -16.21 13.91
CA PHE A 26 2.53 -15.21 12.90
C PHE A 26 3.68 -14.38 13.47
N GLU A 27 4.90 -14.78 13.16
CA GLU A 27 6.09 -14.02 13.46
C GLU A 27 6.02 -12.77 12.59
N GLN A 28 5.71 -11.63 13.22
CA GLN A 28 5.71 -10.34 12.54
C GLN A 28 7.16 -10.06 12.15
N GLN A 29 7.50 -10.29 10.88
CA GLN A 29 8.84 -10.02 10.39
C GLN A 29 9.14 -8.54 10.52
N ASN A 30 10.14 -8.19 11.31
CA ASN A 30 10.62 -6.82 11.42
C ASN A 30 11.20 -6.37 10.06
N ILE A 31 10.70 -5.25 9.56
CA ILE A 31 11.18 -4.67 8.31
C ILE A 31 12.60 -4.14 8.51
N GLN A 32 13.53 -4.60 7.68
CA GLN A 32 14.90 -4.08 7.64
C GLN A 32 14.92 -2.75 6.89
N LEU A 33 15.28 -1.67 7.55
CA LEU A 33 15.45 -0.34 6.94
C LEU A 33 16.91 -0.09 6.58
N ASP A 34 17.14 0.75 5.57
CA ASP A 34 18.47 1.20 5.15
C ASP A 34 19.09 2.21 6.12
N THR A 35 18.26 2.88 6.91
CA THR A 35 18.64 3.84 7.96
C THR A 35 17.77 3.65 9.20
N VAL A 36 18.21 4.24 10.33
CA VAL A 36 17.39 4.24 11.55
C VAL A 36 16.20 5.17 11.36
N GLU A 37 15.01 4.66 11.58
CA GLU A 37 13.79 5.46 11.54
C GLU A 37 13.73 6.47 12.70
N ILE A 38 13.27 7.68 12.41
CA ILE A 38 12.97 8.65 13.47
C ILE A 38 11.58 8.35 14.05
N ARG A 39 11.44 8.59 15.37
CA ARG A 39 10.19 8.34 16.14
C ARG A 39 9.54 9.63 16.63
N GLU A 40 10.09 10.78 16.24
CA GLU A 40 9.57 12.10 16.54
C GLU A 40 9.93 13.06 15.41
N TYR A 41 9.02 13.97 15.08
CA TYR A 41 9.24 15.05 14.13
C TYR A 41 8.42 16.28 14.52
N GLN A 42 9.09 17.43 14.71
CA GLN A 42 8.45 18.71 15.10
C GLN A 42 7.53 18.60 16.35
N GLY A 43 7.92 17.79 17.33
CA GLY A 43 7.14 17.56 18.54
C GLY A 43 6.03 16.49 18.41
N GLU A 44 5.80 15.95 17.22
CA GLU A 44 4.85 14.87 16.97
C GLU A 44 5.50 13.50 17.15
N LYS A 45 4.91 12.64 18.00
CA LYS A 45 5.31 11.24 18.13
C LYS A 45 4.85 10.45 16.93
N LEU A 46 5.74 9.65 16.35
CA LEU A 46 5.49 8.84 15.18
C LEU A 46 5.35 7.35 15.55
N SER A 47 4.44 6.66 14.87
CA SER A 47 4.36 5.20 14.86
C SER A 47 5.60 4.60 14.17
N SER A 48 5.95 3.33 14.47
CA SER A 48 6.98 2.61 13.73
C SER A 48 6.48 2.16 12.37
N VAL A 49 7.40 2.00 11.42
CA VAL A 49 7.13 1.31 10.15
C VAL A 49 6.69 -0.15 10.36
N ASN A 50 6.92 -0.72 11.55
CA ASN A 50 6.48 -2.05 11.95
C ASN A 50 5.10 -2.07 12.64
N ASP A 51 4.51 -0.92 12.98
CA ASP A 51 3.24 -0.85 13.73
C ASP A 51 2.00 -1.13 12.86
N PHE A 52 2.13 -1.21 11.55
CA PHE A 52 1.03 -1.47 10.65
C PHE A 52 1.26 -2.70 9.76
N ARG A 53 0.16 -3.36 9.41
CA ARG A 53 0.17 -4.60 8.62
C ARG A 53 0.45 -4.32 7.15
N GLU A 54 1.08 -5.27 6.49
CA GLU A 54 1.16 -5.31 5.05
C GLU A 54 -0.14 -5.89 4.49
N ASN A 55 -0.77 -5.16 3.56
CA ASN A 55 -1.92 -5.60 2.78
C ASN A 55 -1.64 -5.37 1.29
N SER A 56 -1.81 -6.40 0.49
CA SER A 56 -1.62 -6.36 -0.97
C SER A 56 -2.46 -7.43 -1.65
N ILE A 57 -2.69 -7.27 -2.95
CA ILE A 57 -3.50 -8.21 -3.75
C ILE A 57 -2.68 -9.36 -4.33
N GLN A 58 -1.35 -9.20 -4.41
CA GLN A 58 -0.42 -10.21 -4.94
C GLN A 58 0.85 -10.37 -4.09
N GLY A 59 0.79 -10.04 -2.79
CA GLY A 59 1.95 -10.05 -1.92
C GLY A 59 2.92 -8.90 -2.15
N ILE A 60 4.02 -8.88 -1.38
CA ILE A 60 5.02 -7.82 -1.41
C ILE A 60 5.75 -7.82 -2.75
N GLN A 61 5.83 -6.65 -3.40
CA GLN A 61 6.51 -6.49 -4.69
C GLN A 61 7.97 -6.06 -4.47
N GLN A 62 8.89 -6.76 -5.15
CA GLN A 62 10.32 -6.44 -5.15
C GLN A 62 10.66 -5.72 -6.47
N ILE A 63 10.70 -4.40 -6.44
CA ILE A 63 10.91 -3.58 -7.63
C ILE A 63 12.36 -3.11 -7.70
N ASN A 64 13.00 -3.38 -8.85
CA ASN A 64 14.37 -2.91 -9.09
C ASN A 64 14.34 -1.43 -9.48
N LYS A 65 14.94 -0.59 -8.62
CA LYS A 65 15.05 0.85 -8.81
C LYS A 65 15.70 1.25 -10.15
N SER A 66 16.70 0.49 -10.63
CA SER A 66 17.43 0.82 -11.87
C SER A 66 16.63 0.63 -13.15
N THR A 67 15.56 -0.18 -13.12
CA THR A 67 14.66 -0.42 -14.25
C THR A 67 13.27 0.19 -14.05
N TYR A 68 13.04 0.78 -12.89
CA TYR A 68 11.75 1.38 -12.58
C TYR A 68 11.47 2.61 -13.43
N GLN A 69 10.22 2.73 -13.88
CA GLN A 69 9.69 3.91 -14.55
C GLN A 69 8.29 4.24 -14.05
N LEU A 70 8.06 5.51 -13.74
CA LEU A 70 6.74 6.07 -13.50
C LEU A 70 6.23 6.69 -14.81
N LYS A 71 5.10 6.20 -15.31
CA LYS A 71 4.46 6.71 -16.52
C LYS A 71 3.37 7.71 -16.19
N ILE A 72 3.33 8.84 -16.93
CA ILE A 72 2.20 9.76 -16.92
C ILE A 72 1.53 9.66 -18.28
N THR A 73 0.25 9.26 -18.29
CA THR A 73 -0.50 8.88 -19.49
C THR A 73 -1.92 9.47 -19.51
N GLY A 74 -2.72 9.09 -20.51
CA GLY A 74 -4.13 9.48 -20.65
C GLY A 74 -4.33 10.84 -21.29
N LEU A 75 -5.21 11.67 -20.73
CA LEU A 75 -5.60 12.99 -21.26
C LEU A 75 -4.55 14.06 -20.97
N ILE A 76 -3.41 13.94 -21.64
CA ILE A 76 -2.23 14.80 -21.58
C ILE A 76 -1.75 15.19 -22.98
N ARG A 77 -1.00 16.28 -23.10
CA ARG A 77 -0.38 16.68 -24.36
C ARG A 77 0.93 15.98 -24.64
N THR A 78 1.71 15.70 -23.58
CA THR A 78 3.04 15.13 -23.67
C THR A 78 3.21 14.00 -22.67
N GLN A 79 3.28 12.76 -23.16
CA GLN A 79 3.56 11.60 -22.32
C GLN A 79 4.89 11.74 -21.62
N LYS A 80 4.97 11.37 -20.35
CA LYS A 80 6.19 11.38 -19.55
C LYS A 80 6.47 9.99 -19.00
N ASN A 81 7.75 9.65 -18.97
CA ASN A 81 8.29 8.48 -18.28
C ASN A 81 9.46 8.98 -17.44
N TYR A 82 9.37 8.77 -16.13
CA TYR A 82 10.41 9.18 -15.19
C TYR A 82 11.06 7.96 -14.57
N THR A 83 12.37 7.89 -14.56
CA THR A 83 13.10 6.95 -13.71
C THR A 83 13.00 7.36 -12.25
N TYR A 84 13.29 6.44 -11.32
CA TYR A 84 13.34 6.75 -9.89
C TYR A 84 14.29 7.91 -9.60
N ASP A 85 15.51 7.85 -10.15
CA ASP A 85 16.54 8.86 -9.88
C ASP A 85 16.18 10.24 -10.47
N GLU A 86 15.54 10.30 -11.64
CA GLU A 86 15.01 11.56 -12.19
C GLU A 86 13.95 12.19 -11.26
N ILE A 87 13.02 11.40 -10.74
CA ILE A 87 12.02 11.91 -9.80
C ILE A 87 12.68 12.51 -8.56
N ILE A 88 13.63 11.79 -7.97
CA ILE A 88 14.29 12.20 -6.73
C ILE A 88 15.22 13.40 -6.93
N THR A 89 15.82 13.59 -8.12
CA THR A 89 16.78 14.67 -8.35
C THR A 89 16.16 15.92 -8.96
N THR A 90 15.03 15.80 -9.66
CA THR A 90 14.44 16.89 -10.45
C THR A 90 13.34 17.66 -9.71
N PHE A 91 12.53 16.94 -8.93
CA PHE A 91 11.34 17.53 -8.31
C PHE A 91 11.59 17.98 -6.88
N GLN A 92 10.81 18.97 -6.44
CA GLN A 92 10.85 19.45 -5.06
C GLN A 92 10.30 18.37 -4.11
N HIS A 93 10.98 18.20 -2.96
CA HIS A 93 10.58 17.25 -1.91
C HIS A 93 9.75 17.94 -0.84
N TYR A 94 8.74 17.23 -0.36
CA TYR A 94 7.84 17.69 0.68
C TYR A 94 7.76 16.65 1.80
N LYS A 95 7.57 17.14 3.03
CA LYS A 95 7.37 16.29 4.21
C LYS A 95 6.01 16.57 4.82
N LYS A 96 5.29 15.51 5.16
CA LYS A 96 4.01 15.58 5.87
C LYS A 96 3.94 14.52 6.94
N VAL A 97 3.45 14.89 8.14
CA VAL A 97 2.99 13.91 9.14
C VAL A 97 1.52 13.64 8.86
N VAL A 98 1.21 12.41 8.46
CA VAL A 98 -0.16 12.01 8.11
C VAL A 98 -0.52 10.71 8.80
N ILE A 99 -1.77 10.60 9.26
CA ILE A 99 -2.34 9.38 9.82
C ILE A 99 -2.96 8.56 8.68
N LEU A 100 -2.49 7.33 8.53
CA LEU A 100 -3.13 6.32 7.70
C LEU A 100 -4.14 5.57 8.57
N ASN A 101 -5.40 5.52 8.14
CA ASN A 101 -6.48 4.79 8.81
C ASN A 101 -6.88 3.59 7.94
N CYS A 102 -6.73 2.38 8.48
CA CYS A 102 -7.13 1.16 7.80
C CYS A 102 -8.58 0.80 8.11
N VAL A 103 -9.28 0.25 7.14
CA VAL A 103 -10.64 -0.32 7.33
C VAL A 103 -10.67 -1.50 8.31
N GLU A 104 -9.52 -2.10 8.61
CA GLU A 104 -9.36 -3.14 9.64
C GLU A 104 -9.32 -2.58 11.08
N GLY A 105 -9.52 -1.27 11.28
CA GLY A 105 -9.63 -0.65 12.59
C GLY A 105 -8.31 -0.25 13.26
N TRP A 106 -7.18 -0.27 12.57
CA TRP A 106 -5.92 0.25 13.06
C TRP A 106 -5.51 1.55 12.35
N SER A 107 -4.67 2.34 13.00
CA SER A 107 -4.12 3.58 12.42
C SER A 107 -2.68 3.78 12.83
N VAL A 108 -1.91 4.48 11.99
CA VAL A 108 -0.52 4.85 12.26
C VAL A 108 -0.25 6.29 11.85
N LYS A 109 0.50 7.02 12.67
CA LYS A 109 0.96 8.38 12.41
C LYS A 109 2.39 8.34 11.90
N ILE A 110 2.63 8.73 10.69
CA ILE A 110 3.90 8.57 9.97
C ILE A 110 4.37 9.90 9.37
N LEU A 111 5.67 10.14 9.41
CA LEU A 111 6.31 11.16 8.58
C LEU A 111 6.58 10.61 7.19
N TRP A 112 5.90 11.15 6.20
CA TRP A 112 6.10 10.83 4.79
C TRP A 112 6.94 11.90 4.11
N GLU A 113 7.86 11.48 3.24
CA GLU A 113 8.62 12.39 2.38
C GLU A 113 8.45 11.95 0.92
N GLY A 114 8.11 12.89 0.04
CA GLY A 114 7.84 12.57 -1.37
C GLY A 114 7.71 13.80 -2.25
N ILE A 115 7.15 13.59 -3.43
CA ILE A 115 6.90 14.60 -4.46
C ILE A 115 5.38 14.82 -4.55
N LEU A 116 4.93 16.06 -4.73
CA LEU A 116 3.51 16.33 -4.98
C LEU A 116 3.10 15.77 -6.35
N VAL A 117 2.00 15.04 -6.38
CA VAL A 117 1.47 14.48 -7.64
C VAL A 117 1.25 15.55 -8.69
N LYS A 118 0.76 16.74 -8.29
CA LYS A 118 0.57 17.88 -9.21
C LYS A 118 1.86 18.33 -9.89
N ASP A 119 3.02 18.22 -9.22
CA ASP A 119 4.30 18.59 -9.80
C ASP A 119 4.80 17.56 -10.82
N LEU A 120 4.48 16.27 -10.61
CA LEU A 120 4.80 15.19 -11.55
C LEU A 120 3.96 15.26 -12.83
N ILE A 121 2.67 15.60 -12.72
CA ILE A 121 1.76 15.64 -13.89
C ILE A 121 1.84 16.95 -14.67
N ARG A 122 2.23 18.07 -14.03
CA ARG A 122 2.30 19.39 -14.69
C ARG A 122 3.11 19.41 -15.99
N PRO A 123 4.32 18.78 -16.07
CA PRO A 123 5.10 18.75 -17.33
C PRO A 123 4.49 17.89 -18.43
N ALA A 124 3.47 17.08 -18.12
CA ALA A 124 2.70 16.30 -19.10
C ALA A 124 1.57 17.12 -19.75
N GLU A 125 1.29 18.32 -19.24
CA GLU A 125 0.26 19.24 -19.71
C GLU A 125 -1.13 18.58 -19.79
N PRO A 126 -1.80 18.31 -18.65
CA PRO A 126 -3.15 17.75 -18.63
C PRO A 126 -4.10 18.57 -19.50
N THR A 127 -4.96 17.88 -20.27
CA THR A 127 -5.95 18.55 -21.12
C THR A 127 -7.11 19.09 -20.26
N PRO A 128 -7.85 20.11 -20.72
CA PRO A 128 -8.98 20.66 -19.97
C PRO A 128 -10.13 19.66 -19.70
N SER A 129 -10.19 18.58 -20.44
CA SER A 129 -11.20 17.52 -20.24
C SER A 129 -10.81 16.55 -19.10
N ALA A 130 -9.56 16.52 -18.67
CA ALA A 130 -9.13 15.66 -17.56
C ALA A 130 -9.79 16.13 -16.24
N ASN A 131 -10.58 15.27 -15.63
CA ASN A 131 -11.25 15.52 -14.35
C ASN A 131 -10.96 14.45 -13.30
N THR A 132 -10.39 13.33 -13.71
CA THR A 132 -10.08 12.15 -12.89
C THR A 132 -8.61 11.78 -13.04
N ILE A 133 -8.01 11.31 -11.94
CA ILE A 133 -6.66 10.76 -11.93
C ILE A 133 -6.72 9.31 -11.45
N ILE A 134 -6.16 8.40 -12.23
CA ILE A 134 -6.13 6.97 -11.97
C ILE A 134 -4.69 6.57 -11.66
N PHE A 135 -4.48 5.93 -10.52
CA PHE A 135 -3.20 5.37 -10.15
C PHE A 135 -3.19 3.86 -10.40
N LYS A 136 -2.11 3.37 -11.01
CA LYS A 136 -1.91 1.94 -11.26
C LYS A 136 -0.61 1.47 -10.63
N ALA A 137 -0.66 0.30 -9.99
CA ALA A 137 0.46 -0.31 -9.31
C ALA A 137 1.06 -1.49 -10.08
N TYR A 138 2.26 -1.88 -9.67
CA TYR A 138 3.00 -2.99 -10.26
C TYR A 138 2.27 -4.34 -10.12
N ASP A 139 1.53 -4.55 -9.03
CA ASP A 139 0.75 -5.76 -8.76
C ASP A 139 -0.64 -5.79 -9.42
N GLY A 140 -0.96 -4.78 -10.24
CA GLY A 140 -2.24 -4.63 -10.91
C GLY A 140 -3.32 -3.94 -10.05
N TYR A 141 -2.98 -3.49 -8.83
CA TYR A 141 -3.89 -2.66 -8.03
C TYR A 141 -4.15 -1.33 -8.72
N THR A 142 -5.40 -0.83 -8.63
CA THR A 142 -5.77 0.49 -9.14
C THR A 142 -6.69 1.22 -8.17
N THR A 143 -6.64 2.54 -8.18
CA THR A 143 -7.60 3.43 -7.53
C THR A 143 -7.68 4.76 -8.26
N SER A 144 -8.71 5.54 -8.01
CA SER A 144 -8.91 6.84 -8.67
C SER A 144 -9.30 7.92 -7.68
N PHE A 145 -9.13 9.17 -8.11
CA PHE A 145 -9.56 10.36 -7.38
C PHE A 145 -10.04 11.43 -8.36
N PRO A 146 -10.91 12.36 -7.92
CA PRO A 146 -11.08 13.61 -8.64
C PRO A 146 -9.73 14.33 -8.79
N LEU A 147 -9.42 14.81 -9.97
CA LEU A 147 -8.15 15.48 -10.25
C LEU A 147 -7.95 16.73 -9.37
N ASN A 148 -9.03 17.52 -9.16
CA ASN A 148 -9.00 18.69 -8.29
C ASN A 148 -8.66 18.32 -6.83
N TYR A 149 -9.24 17.24 -6.27
CA TYR A 149 -8.88 16.76 -4.93
C TYR A 149 -7.37 16.54 -4.81
N THR A 150 -6.76 15.88 -5.79
CA THR A 150 -5.34 15.56 -5.79
C THR A 150 -4.46 16.81 -5.82
N ILE A 151 -4.87 17.84 -6.57
CA ILE A 151 -4.14 19.11 -6.72
C ILE A 151 -4.30 19.98 -5.47
N GLU A 152 -5.53 20.19 -5.01
CA GLU A 152 -5.88 21.13 -3.92
C GLU A 152 -5.36 20.61 -2.55
N ASN A 153 -5.44 19.32 -2.31
CA ASN A 153 -4.96 18.70 -1.07
C ASN A 153 -3.45 18.40 -1.08
N ASN A 154 -2.73 18.78 -2.15
CA ASN A 154 -1.29 18.54 -2.24
C ASN A 154 -0.93 17.07 -1.96
N ILE A 155 -1.61 16.15 -2.64
CA ILE A 155 -1.42 14.71 -2.47
C ILE A 155 0.01 14.33 -2.83
N LEU A 156 0.63 13.53 -1.95
CA LEU A 156 2.05 13.19 -1.99
C LEU A 156 2.26 11.79 -2.56
N LEU A 157 3.22 11.64 -3.47
CA LEU A 157 3.78 10.36 -3.86
C LEU A 157 5.08 10.16 -3.08
N ALA A 158 5.02 9.35 -2.01
CA ALA A 158 6.10 9.19 -1.05
C ALA A 158 7.11 8.13 -1.47
N TYR A 159 8.39 8.39 -1.19
CA TYR A 159 9.52 7.49 -1.37
C TYR A 159 10.31 7.25 -0.07
N LYS A 160 9.99 8.00 1.00
CA LYS A 160 10.52 7.78 2.35
C LYS A 160 9.42 7.74 3.40
N ILE A 161 9.72 7.03 4.48
CA ILE A 161 8.90 6.82 5.66
C ILE A 161 9.77 7.00 6.91
N ASN A 162 9.38 7.89 7.84
CA ASN A 162 10.14 8.18 9.07
C ASN A 162 11.64 8.41 8.82
N ASN A 163 11.97 9.15 7.76
CA ASN A 163 13.33 9.48 7.30
C ASN A 163 14.15 8.32 6.70
N ALA A 164 13.61 7.09 6.65
CA ALA A 164 14.21 5.96 5.93
C ALA A 164 13.63 5.83 4.52
N THR A 165 14.36 5.21 3.60
CA THR A 165 13.82 4.82 2.28
C THR A 165 12.61 3.92 2.48
N LEU A 166 11.57 4.12 1.67
CA LEU A 166 10.38 3.31 1.72
C LEU A 166 10.73 1.83 1.48
N PRO A 167 10.45 0.91 2.42
CA PRO A 167 10.74 -0.50 2.20
C PRO A 167 9.74 -1.14 1.24
N ALA A 168 10.06 -2.30 0.69
CA ALA A 168 9.22 -3.00 -0.29
C ALA A 168 7.80 -3.24 0.25
N GLU A 169 7.67 -3.63 1.51
CA GLU A 169 6.39 -3.89 2.21
C GLU A 169 5.50 -2.64 2.30
N ARG A 170 6.12 -1.45 2.25
CA ARG A 170 5.44 -0.16 2.33
C ARG A 170 5.34 0.54 0.97
N GLY A 171 5.64 -0.19 -0.12
CA GLY A 171 5.35 0.28 -1.48
C GLY A 171 6.53 0.90 -2.23
N PHE A 172 7.80 0.57 -1.85
CA PHE A 172 8.94 1.00 -2.66
C PHE A 172 8.73 0.66 -4.16
N PRO A 173 9.00 1.55 -5.13
CA PRO A 173 9.67 2.85 -4.97
C PRO A 173 8.76 3.99 -4.50
N PHE A 174 7.44 3.91 -4.72
CA PHE A 174 6.50 4.99 -4.40
C PHE A 174 5.17 4.47 -3.88
N GLN A 175 4.69 5.10 -2.81
CA GLN A 175 3.34 4.94 -2.26
C GLN A 175 2.60 6.28 -2.32
N LEU A 176 1.32 6.24 -2.69
CA LEU A 176 0.44 7.40 -2.64
C LEU A 176 -0.01 7.65 -1.20
N ILE A 177 0.07 8.91 -0.76
CA ILE A 177 -0.40 9.36 0.55
C ILE A 177 -1.72 10.10 0.36
N ALA A 178 -2.81 9.35 0.39
CA ALA A 178 -4.16 9.85 0.16
C ALA A 178 -4.76 10.39 1.47
N GLU A 179 -4.25 11.55 1.92
CA GLU A 179 -4.70 12.21 3.14
C GLU A 179 -6.23 12.36 3.16
N SER A 180 -6.86 12.13 4.34
CA SER A 180 -8.31 12.12 4.55
C SER A 180 -9.08 10.96 3.90
N LYS A 181 -8.38 9.96 3.36
CA LYS A 181 -8.99 8.76 2.76
C LYS A 181 -8.65 7.49 3.53
N TRP A 182 -9.55 6.52 3.48
CA TRP A 182 -9.31 5.17 4.00
C TRP A 182 -8.12 4.49 3.33
N GLY A 183 -7.44 3.58 4.04
CA GLY A 183 -6.20 2.95 3.63
C GLY A 183 -6.22 2.24 2.27
N TYR A 184 -7.38 1.75 1.81
CA TYR A 184 -7.48 1.14 0.48
C TYR A 184 -7.28 2.14 -0.67
N LYS A 185 -7.39 3.45 -0.42
CA LYS A 185 -7.07 4.49 -1.40
C LYS A 185 -5.56 4.79 -1.47
N TRP A 186 -4.75 4.26 -0.54
CA TRP A 186 -3.31 4.52 -0.44
C TRP A 186 -2.51 3.47 -1.21
N ILE A 187 -2.57 3.55 -2.53
CA ILE A 187 -1.93 2.60 -3.43
C ILE A 187 -0.40 2.56 -3.26
N LYS A 188 0.16 1.34 -3.19
CA LYS A 188 1.59 1.03 -3.12
C LYS A 188 2.13 0.69 -4.51
N TRP A 189 3.47 0.72 -4.65
CA TRP A 189 4.16 0.29 -5.87
C TRP A 189 3.67 0.98 -7.15
N VAL A 190 3.38 2.28 -7.07
CA VAL A 190 2.81 3.06 -8.17
C VAL A 190 3.75 3.05 -9.37
N THR A 191 3.24 2.68 -10.55
CA THR A 191 3.99 2.63 -11.82
C THR A 191 3.39 3.50 -12.91
N GLU A 192 2.12 3.90 -12.75
CA GLU A 192 1.46 4.76 -13.75
C GLU A 192 0.47 5.70 -13.08
N ILE A 193 0.42 6.93 -13.59
CA ILE A 193 -0.58 7.94 -13.28
C ILE A 193 -1.26 8.30 -14.60
N GLU A 194 -2.54 7.94 -14.72
CA GLU A 194 -3.35 8.23 -15.91
C GLU A 194 -4.35 9.35 -15.65
N LEU A 195 -4.38 10.34 -16.52
CA LEU A 195 -5.39 11.40 -16.53
C LEU A 195 -6.58 10.97 -17.38
N SER A 196 -7.80 11.08 -16.84
CA SER A 196 -9.03 10.58 -17.46
C SER A 196 -10.16 11.60 -17.34
N ASP A 197 -11.19 11.45 -18.15
CA ASP A 197 -12.48 12.16 -18.06
C ASP A 197 -13.61 11.28 -17.50
N ASP A 198 -13.29 10.08 -17.02
CA ASP A 198 -14.25 9.18 -16.38
C ASP A 198 -14.33 9.40 -14.86
N PRO A 199 -15.30 10.17 -14.35
CA PRO A 199 -15.46 10.40 -12.91
C PRO A 199 -15.98 9.18 -12.15
N ASN A 200 -16.43 8.14 -12.87
CA ASN A 200 -17.02 6.93 -12.31
C ASN A 200 -16.03 5.73 -12.34
N TYR A 201 -14.79 5.95 -12.72
CA TYR A 201 -13.80 4.89 -12.71
C TYR A 201 -13.72 4.25 -11.32
N LYS A 202 -13.87 2.94 -11.26
CA LYS A 202 -13.77 2.13 -10.05
C LYS A 202 -12.49 1.31 -10.07
N GLY A 203 -11.63 1.53 -9.08
CA GLY A 203 -10.42 0.76 -8.88
C GLY A 203 -10.68 -0.65 -8.33
N TYR A 204 -9.64 -1.27 -7.78
CA TYR A 204 -9.70 -2.69 -7.35
C TYR A 204 -10.75 -2.93 -6.25
N TRP A 205 -10.73 -2.18 -5.15
CA TRP A 205 -11.71 -2.36 -4.08
C TRP A 205 -13.03 -1.68 -4.38
N GLU A 206 -13.00 -0.53 -5.05
CA GLU A 206 -14.20 0.21 -5.43
C GLU A 206 -15.10 -0.63 -6.35
N SER A 207 -14.53 -1.43 -7.25
CA SER A 207 -15.29 -2.39 -8.10
C SER A 207 -15.86 -3.59 -7.31
N ARG A 208 -15.49 -3.72 -6.02
CA ARG A 208 -15.93 -4.78 -5.10
C ARG A 208 -16.82 -4.26 -3.96
N GLY A 209 -17.42 -3.07 -4.14
CA GLY A 209 -18.40 -2.50 -3.22
C GLY A 209 -17.81 -1.57 -2.15
N TYR A 210 -16.52 -1.18 -2.28
CA TYR A 210 -15.97 -0.11 -1.45
C TYR A 210 -16.32 1.25 -2.06
N SER A 211 -16.47 2.27 -1.20
CA SER A 211 -16.80 3.62 -1.63
C SER A 211 -15.76 4.19 -2.59
N ASN A 212 -16.23 4.81 -3.68
CA ASN A 212 -15.34 5.43 -4.64
C ASN A 212 -14.68 6.70 -4.08
N SER A 213 -15.34 7.43 -3.17
CA SER A 213 -14.77 8.58 -2.48
C SER A 213 -13.68 8.17 -1.49
N GLY A 214 -13.95 7.14 -0.69
CA GLY A 214 -13.07 6.64 0.36
C GLY A 214 -12.81 7.63 1.48
N ASP A 215 -13.69 8.61 1.70
CA ASP A 215 -13.54 9.65 2.72
C ASP A 215 -13.64 9.07 4.13
N LEU A 216 -12.80 9.55 5.06
CA LEU A 216 -12.78 9.05 6.45
C LEU A 216 -14.04 9.38 7.26
N ASN A 217 -14.83 10.38 6.83
CA ASN A 217 -16.09 10.78 7.48
C ASN A 217 -17.31 10.05 6.92
N GLU A 218 -17.12 9.10 6.00
CA GLU A 218 -18.14 8.30 5.37
C GLU A 218 -17.87 6.80 5.57
N SER A 219 -18.90 5.97 5.30
CA SER A 219 -18.71 4.52 5.23
C SER A 219 -17.68 4.17 4.17
N PHE A 220 -16.83 3.18 4.45
CA PHE A 220 -15.91 2.64 3.44
C PHE A 220 -16.59 1.63 2.50
N PHE A 221 -17.87 1.29 2.71
CA PHE A 221 -18.70 0.55 1.77
C PHE A 221 -19.67 1.49 1.05
N ASP A 222 -19.91 1.25 -0.24
CA ASP A 222 -21.06 1.81 -0.96
C ASP A 222 -22.35 1.26 -0.33
N GLU A 223 -23.35 2.14 -0.03
CA GLU A 223 -24.68 1.77 0.43
C GLU A 223 -25.58 1.33 -0.74
#